data_2ff0c662525e36c3df231da7ce7a82cb
#
_entry.id   2ff0c662525e36c3df231da7ce7a82cb
#
_cell.length_a   1.000
_cell.length_b   1.000
_cell.length_c   1.000
_cell.angle_alpha   90.00
_cell.angle_beta   90.00
_cell.angle_gamma   90.00
#
_symmetry.space_group_name_H-M   'P 1'
#
loop_
_entity.id
_entity.type
_entity.pdbx_description
1 polymer ?
#
loop_
_entity_poly.entity_id
_entity_poly.type
_entity_poly.pdbx_seq_one_letter_code
_entity_poly.pdbx_strand_id
1 'polypeptide(L)'
;MDRQPNAKIKKSRQTANLHKITDVFTTICRTDLKVECVKEYKFHPTRRWRFDYAIPEHKIALEVEGGVWTGGRHTSPKGFLGDIEKYNAATLMGWRVFRTTPDELYKLSTINLIKSAISGQNTPEKASF
;
A
#
# COMPACT_ATOMS: atom_id res chain seq x y z
N MET A 1 -8.56 -6.77 -46.07
CA MET A 1 -9.10 -7.12 -45.00
C MET A 1 -8.56 -6.62 -43.80
N ASP A 2 -9.05 -5.57 -43.36
CA ASP A 2 -8.57 -4.98 -42.24
C ASP A 2 -9.12 -5.54 -41.03
N ARG A 3 -8.35 -6.16 -40.26
CA ARG A 3 -8.76 -6.62 -39.01
C ARG A 3 -8.60 -5.56 -38.05
N GLN A 4 -9.45 -5.56 -37.07
CA GLN A 4 -9.36 -4.62 -35.96
C GLN A 4 -8.94 -5.38 -34.71
N PRO A 5 -7.80 -6.01 -34.73
CA PRO A 5 -7.43 -6.85 -33.59
C PRO A 5 -7.10 -6.07 -32.35
N ASN A 6 -6.90 -4.77 -32.51
CA ASN A 6 -6.45 -3.99 -31.37
C ASN A 6 -7.55 -3.38 -30.53
N ALA A 7 -8.80 -3.55 -30.93
CA ALA A 7 -9.90 -2.93 -30.20
C ALA A 7 -10.01 -3.50 -28.78
N LYS A 8 -9.87 -4.82 -28.65
CA LYS A 8 -9.93 -5.44 -27.32
C LYS A 8 -8.74 -5.05 -26.45
N ILE A 9 -7.57 -4.94 -27.06
CA ILE A 9 -6.38 -4.55 -26.32
C ILE A 9 -6.50 -3.12 -25.83
N LYS A 10 -7.05 -2.24 -26.66
CA LYS A 10 -7.26 -0.84 -26.27
C LYS A 10 -8.24 -0.75 -25.12
N LYS A 11 -9.32 -1.54 -25.14
CA LYS A 11 -10.28 -1.53 -24.06
C LYS A 11 -9.68 -2.00 -22.75
N SER A 12 -8.88 -3.04 -22.78
CA SER A 12 -8.29 -3.52 -21.54
C SER A 12 -7.27 -2.54 -20.97
N ARG A 13 -6.52 -1.85 -21.83
CA ARG A 13 -5.60 -0.81 -21.35
C ARG A 13 -6.34 0.35 -20.75
N GLN A 14 -7.43 0.77 -21.37
CA GLN A 14 -8.24 1.85 -20.84
C GLN A 14 -8.86 1.48 -19.50
N THR A 15 -9.33 0.25 -19.36
CA THR A 15 -9.91 -0.23 -18.11
C THR A 15 -8.86 -0.24 -17.00
N ALA A 16 -7.65 -0.71 -17.31
CA ALA A 16 -6.58 -0.73 -16.33
C ALA A 16 -6.19 0.68 -15.89
N ASN A 17 -6.16 1.61 -16.82
CA ASN A 17 -5.86 2.99 -16.48
C ASN A 17 -6.95 3.63 -15.63
N LEU A 18 -8.21 3.32 -15.91
CA LEU A 18 -9.32 3.80 -15.12
C LEU A 18 -9.24 3.28 -13.69
N HIS A 19 -8.91 2.00 -13.52
CA HIS A 19 -8.74 1.45 -12.17
C HIS A 19 -7.64 2.17 -11.41
N LYS A 20 -6.53 2.48 -12.09
CA LYS A 20 -5.46 3.25 -11.45
C LYS A 20 -5.91 4.65 -11.07
N ILE A 21 -6.69 5.28 -11.92
CA ILE A 21 -7.15 6.64 -11.69
C ILE A 21 -8.18 6.69 -10.57
N THR A 22 -8.99 5.65 -10.41
CA THR A 22 -10.05 5.67 -9.42
C THR A 22 -9.59 5.34 -8.01
N ASP A 23 -8.35 4.85 -7.84
CA ASP A 23 -7.87 4.63 -6.49
C ASP A 23 -7.40 5.95 -5.89
N VAL A 24 -8.13 6.41 -4.89
CA VAL A 24 -7.92 7.75 -4.33
C VAL A 24 -6.57 7.86 -3.65
N PHE A 25 -6.18 6.86 -2.87
CA PHE A 25 -4.92 6.94 -2.14
C PHE A 25 -3.71 6.98 -3.07
N THR A 26 -3.68 6.12 -4.09
CA THR A 26 -2.55 6.14 -5.04
C THR A 26 -2.53 7.44 -5.82
N THR A 27 -3.69 8.02 -6.09
CA THR A 27 -3.76 9.32 -6.76
C THR A 27 -3.19 10.43 -5.87
N ILE A 28 -3.54 10.45 -4.60
CA ILE A 28 -2.99 11.42 -3.65
C ILE A 28 -1.46 11.28 -3.60
N CYS A 29 -0.95 10.05 -3.55
CA CYS A 29 0.49 9.85 -3.53
C CYS A 29 1.16 10.44 -4.76
N ARG A 30 0.56 10.22 -5.92
CA ARG A 30 1.15 10.72 -7.17
C ARG A 30 1.05 12.23 -7.29
N THR A 31 -0.11 12.80 -6.98
CA THR A 31 -0.35 14.23 -7.20
C THR A 31 0.19 15.10 -6.07
N ASP A 32 0.01 14.68 -4.84
CA ASP A 32 0.37 15.50 -3.69
C ASP A 32 1.74 15.16 -3.13
N LEU A 33 2.05 13.89 -3.04
CA LEU A 33 3.32 13.44 -2.46
C LEU A 33 4.40 13.20 -3.51
N LYS A 34 4.01 13.19 -4.78
CA LYS A 34 4.94 13.03 -5.92
C LYS A 34 5.71 11.72 -5.87
N VAL A 35 5.05 10.65 -5.46
CA VAL A 35 5.65 9.32 -5.42
C VAL A 35 4.71 8.31 -6.05
N GLU A 36 5.29 7.21 -6.53
CA GLU A 36 4.51 6.13 -7.10
C GLU A 36 4.09 5.18 -5.99
N CYS A 37 2.79 4.98 -5.84
CA CYS A 37 2.23 4.06 -4.86
C CYS A 37 1.54 2.92 -5.61
N VAL A 38 1.80 1.70 -5.19
CA VAL A 38 1.28 0.50 -5.84
C VAL A 38 0.36 -0.23 -4.87
N LYS A 39 -0.84 -0.58 -5.33
CA LYS A 39 -1.78 -1.39 -4.54
C LYS A 39 -1.42 -2.86 -4.62
N GLU A 40 -1.72 -3.58 -3.57
CA GLU A 40 -1.55 -5.03 -3.55
C GLU A 40 -0.16 -5.45 -4.00
N TYR A 41 0.83 -4.84 -3.40
CA TYR A 41 2.21 -5.01 -3.82
C TYR A 41 2.85 -6.26 -3.22
N LYS A 42 3.33 -7.14 -4.07
CA LYS A 42 4.07 -8.33 -3.65
C LYS A 42 5.51 -7.93 -3.40
N PHE A 43 5.93 -7.99 -2.16
CA PHE A 43 7.25 -7.52 -1.79
C PHE A 43 8.29 -8.62 -1.62
N HIS A 44 7.84 -9.87 -1.52
CA HIS A 44 8.74 -10.99 -1.22
C HIS A 44 9.05 -11.78 -2.49
N PRO A 45 10.28 -12.24 -2.68
CA PRO A 45 10.67 -12.94 -3.91
C PRO A 45 9.98 -14.30 -4.10
N THR A 46 9.63 -15.00 -3.01
CA THR A 46 9.04 -16.33 -3.12
C THR A 46 7.70 -16.49 -2.46
N ARG A 47 7.40 -15.72 -1.42
CA ARG A 47 6.13 -15.79 -0.73
C ARG A 47 5.12 -14.87 -1.41
N ARG A 48 3.84 -15.21 -1.29
CA ARG A 48 2.78 -14.43 -1.96
C ARG A 48 2.26 -13.27 -1.13
N TRP A 49 2.97 -12.89 -0.10
CA TRP A 49 2.58 -11.78 0.74
C TRP A 49 2.49 -10.47 -0.03
N ARG A 50 1.50 -9.68 0.32
CA ARG A 50 1.29 -8.37 -0.31
C ARG A 50 1.08 -7.33 0.76
N PHE A 51 1.47 -6.11 0.44
CA PHE A 51 1.05 -4.94 1.20
C PHE A 51 -0.17 -4.34 0.52
N ASP A 52 -1.10 -3.81 1.29
CA ASP A 52 -2.25 -3.12 0.72
C ASP A 52 -1.81 -1.97 -0.18
N TYR A 53 -0.83 -1.20 0.29
CA TYR A 53 -0.19 -0.14 -0.49
C TYR A 53 1.30 -0.17 -0.23
N ALA A 54 2.08 0.17 -1.24
CA ALA A 54 3.53 0.28 -1.09
C ALA A 54 4.08 1.41 -1.94
N ILE A 55 5.12 2.04 -1.42
CA ILE A 55 5.93 3.01 -2.15
C ILE A 55 7.32 2.38 -2.24
N PRO A 56 7.56 1.55 -3.27
CA PRO A 56 8.79 0.74 -3.31
C PRO A 56 10.07 1.57 -3.33
N GLU A 57 10.02 2.73 -3.95
CA GLU A 57 11.17 3.62 -4.02
C GLU A 57 11.71 3.98 -2.64
N HIS A 58 10.82 4.08 -1.66
CA HIS A 58 11.19 4.45 -0.30
C HIS A 58 11.07 3.30 0.69
N LYS A 59 10.72 2.11 0.20
CA LYS A 59 10.50 0.95 1.06
C LYS A 59 9.48 1.25 2.16
N ILE A 60 8.42 1.92 1.80
CA ILE A 60 7.31 2.24 2.69
C ILE A 60 6.11 1.40 2.30
N ALA A 61 5.46 0.82 3.29
CA ALA A 61 4.23 0.08 3.10
C ALA A 61 3.15 0.63 4.01
N LEU A 62 1.91 0.55 3.57
CA LEU A 62 0.76 0.95 4.36
C LEU A 62 -0.27 -0.17 4.32
N GLU A 63 -0.63 -0.67 5.50
CA GLU A 63 -1.64 -1.69 5.65
C GLU A 63 -2.92 -1.07 6.18
N VAL A 64 -4.04 -1.42 5.57
CA VAL A 64 -5.35 -0.92 5.98
C VAL A 64 -6.02 -1.99 6.82
N GLU A 65 -6.10 -1.76 8.11
CA GLU A 65 -6.56 -2.74 9.08
C GLU A 65 -8.08 -2.68 9.24
N GLY A 66 -8.79 -3.51 8.49
CA GLY A 66 -10.25 -3.54 8.56
C GLY A 66 -10.80 -4.73 9.30
N GLY A 67 -10.05 -5.82 9.39
CA GLY A 67 -10.54 -7.08 9.93
C GLY A 67 -10.84 -7.05 11.42
N VAL A 68 -10.28 -6.09 12.12
CA VAL A 68 -10.51 -5.93 13.56
C VAL A 68 -12.01 -5.78 13.88
N TRP A 69 -12.73 -5.13 12.98
CA TRP A 69 -14.14 -4.82 13.20
C TRP A 69 -15.08 -5.94 12.79
N THR A 70 -14.58 -6.89 12.02
CA THR A 70 -15.42 -7.95 11.48
C THR A 70 -15.10 -9.32 12.02
N GLY A 71 -14.16 -9.42 12.95
CA GLY A 71 -13.75 -10.71 13.48
C GLY A 71 -13.10 -11.59 12.44
N GLY A 72 -12.37 -11.01 11.51
CA GLY A 72 -11.83 -11.74 10.40
C GLY A 72 -10.67 -12.66 10.76
N ARG A 73 -9.93 -13.06 9.74
CA ARG A 73 -8.90 -14.10 9.85
C ARG A 73 -7.78 -13.83 10.84
N HIS A 74 -7.63 -12.60 11.28
CA HIS A 74 -6.59 -12.24 12.26
C HIS A 74 -6.85 -12.85 13.62
N THR A 75 -8.06 -13.36 13.85
CA THR A 75 -8.38 -14.01 15.11
C THR A 75 -7.95 -15.47 15.13
N SER A 76 -7.58 -16.07 13.99
CA SER A 76 -7.17 -17.45 13.95
C SER A 76 -5.68 -17.57 14.27
N PRO A 77 -5.28 -18.65 14.97
CA PRO A 77 -3.85 -18.86 15.25
C PRO A 77 -3.00 -18.92 14.00
N LYS A 78 -3.50 -19.57 12.96
CA LYS A 78 -2.78 -19.70 11.70
C LYS A 78 -2.57 -18.34 11.03
N GLY A 79 -3.62 -17.51 11.02
CA GLY A 79 -3.51 -16.18 10.44
C GLY A 79 -2.55 -15.29 11.22
N PHE A 80 -2.58 -15.43 12.56
CA PHE A 80 -1.70 -14.67 13.42
C PHE A 80 -0.23 -15.04 13.18
N LEU A 81 0.09 -16.32 13.08
CA LEU A 81 1.46 -16.77 12.83
C LEU A 81 1.93 -16.34 11.44
N GLY A 82 1.04 -16.40 10.46
CA GLY A 82 1.37 -15.94 9.10
C GLY A 82 1.72 -14.47 9.07
N ASP A 83 1.02 -13.65 9.85
CA ASP A 83 1.30 -12.23 9.93
C ASP A 83 2.65 -11.97 10.58
N ILE A 84 3.00 -12.73 11.62
CA ILE A 84 4.32 -12.59 12.24
C ILE A 84 5.41 -12.86 11.23
N GLU A 85 5.31 -13.93 10.46
CA GLU A 85 6.32 -14.25 9.45
C GLU A 85 6.41 -13.15 8.40
N LYS A 86 5.26 -12.68 7.92
CA LYS A 86 5.21 -11.64 6.90
C LYS A 86 5.92 -10.36 7.34
N TYR A 87 5.58 -9.89 8.54
CA TYR A 87 6.11 -8.61 9.00
C TYR A 87 7.58 -8.72 9.43
N ASN A 88 7.99 -9.86 9.94
CA ASN A 88 9.40 -10.08 10.22
C ASN A 88 10.22 -10.07 8.92
N ALA A 89 9.72 -10.72 7.88
CA ALA A 89 10.38 -10.72 6.59
C ALA A 89 10.45 -9.31 6.02
N ALA A 90 9.36 -8.56 6.12
CA ALA A 90 9.32 -7.19 5.65
C ALA A 90 10.38 -6.33 6.35
N THR A 91 10.49 -6.47 7.66
CA THR A 91 11.48 -5.74 8.45
C THR A 91 12.90 -6.10 8.02
N LEU A 92 13.18 -7.40 7.83
CA LEU A 92 14.48 -7.83 7.35
C LEU A 92 14.84 -7.26 5.99
N MET A 93 13.84 -7.04 5.16
CA MET A 93 14.05 -6.49 3.82
C MET A 93 14.08 -4.96 3.81
N GLY A 94 14.02 -4.34 4.96
CA GLY A 94 14.13 -2.89 5.08
C GLY A 94 12.85 -2.12 4.90
N TRP A 95 11.70 -2.79 4.94
CA TRP A 95 10.43 -2.11 4.80
C TRP A 95 10.00 -1.44 6.10
N ARG A 96 9.48 -0.23 5.97
CA ARG A 96 8.81 0.47 7.07
C ARG A 96 7.31 0.33 6.84
N VAL A 97 6.67 -0.42 7.71
CA VAL A 97 5.26 -0.75 7.56
C VAL A 97 4.44 0.13 8.49
N PHE A 98 3.58 0.93 7.90
CA PHE A 98 2.65 1.77 8.64
C PHE A 98 1.26 1.15 8.56
N ARG A 99 0.41 1.46 9.50
CA ARG A 99 -0.93 0.92 9.57
C ARG A 99 -1.95 2.03 9.70
N THR A 100 -3.11 1.82 9.11
CA THR A 100 -4.22 2.74 9.21
C THR A 100 -5.52 1.93 9.18
N THR A 101 -6.63 2.58 9.33
CA THR A 101 -7.95 1.95 9.20
C THR A 101 -8.64 2.52 7.96
N PRO A 102 -9.70 1.86 7.47
CA PRO A 102 -10.43 2.42 6.32
C PRO A 102 -10.92 3.84 6.56
N ASP A 103 -11.34 4.13 7.79
CA ASP A 103 -11.84 5.47 8.11
C ASP A 103 -10.75 6.52 8.14
N GLU A 104 -9.53 6.13 8.46
CA GLU A 104 -8.41 7.06 8.58
C GLU A 104 -7.57 7.18 7.32
N LEU A 105 -7.79 6.31 6.35
CA LEU A 105 -6.93 6.20 5.17
C LEU A 105 -6.73 7.52 4.42
N TYR A 106 -7.81 8.28 4.27
CA TYR A 106 -7.76 9.52 3.50
C TYR A 106 -7.63 10.77 4.37
N LYS A 107 -7.49 10.60 5.66
CA LYS A 107 -7.35 11.75 6.55
C LYS A 107 -5.95 12.32 6.51
N LEU A 108 -5.85 13.59 6.84
CA LEU A 108 -4.56 14.27 6.84
C LEU A 108 -3.54 13.60 7.76
N SER A 109 -4.00 12.99 8.85
CA SER A 109 -3.09 12.31 9.76
C SER A 109 -2.31 11.21 9.05
N THR A 110 -3.00 10.38 8.26
CA THR A 110 -2.33 9.31 7.51
C THR A 110 -1.46 9.87 6.40
N ILE A 111 -1.98 10.84 5.66
CA ILE A 111 -1.23 11.45 4.55
C ILE A 111 0.03 12.13 5.05
N ASN A 112 -0.07 12.85 6.17
CA ASN A 112 1.09 13.51 6.76
C ASN A 112 2.09 12.51 7.32
N LEU A 113 1.62 11.39 7.86
CA LEU A 113 2.50 10.33 8.32
C LEU A 113 3.34 9.79 7.16
N ILE A 114 2.70 9.48 6.04
CA ILE A 114 3.42 8.98 4.88
C ILE A 114 4.34 10.04 4.30
N LYS A 115 3.89 11.28 4.27
CA LYS A 115 4.72 12.39 3.82
C LYS A 115 5.99 12.51 4.65
N SER A 116 5.86 12.41 5.96
CA SER A 116 7.02 12.43 6.87
C SER A 116 7.95 11.26 6.62
N ALA A 117 7.39 10.08 6.39
CA ALA A 117 8.18 8.90 6.10
C ALA A 117 8.97 9.06 4.80
N ILE A 118 8.35 9.64 3.78
CA ILE A 118 9.01 9.87 2.49
C ILE A 118 10.18 10.84 2.65
N SER A 119 9.99 11.90 3.43
CA SER A 119 11.02 12.91 3.59
C SER A 119 12.16 12.45 4.50
N GLY A 120 11.97 11.33 5.18
CA GLY A 120 12.99 10.81 6.08
C GLY A 120 13.18 11.66 7.32
N GLN A 121 12.20 12.52 7.63
CA GLN A 121 12.36 13.39 8.78
C GLN A 121 12.01 12.67 10.05
N ASN A 122 13.03 12.36 10.79
CA ASN A 122 12.89 11.98 12.17
C ASN A 122 13.34 13.15 12.97
N THR A 123 12.48 14.10 13.17
CA THR A 123 12.88 15.27 13.94
C THR A 123 12.66 14.97 15.41
N PRO A 124 13.70 15.05 16.21
CA PRO A 124 13.60 14.73 17.62
C PRO A 124 12.55 15.55 18.35
N GLU A 125 12.38 16.80 17.97
CA GLU A 125 11.40 17.64 18.62
C GLU A 125 9.98 17.19 18.33
N LYS A 126 9.77 16.45 17.27
CA LYS A 126 8.46 15.90 16.99
C LYS A 126 8.26 14.54 17.61
N ALA A 127 9.33 13.94 18.03
CA ALA A 127 9.28 12.67 18.69
C ALA A 127 9.09 12.81 20.19
N SER A 128 9.02 14.01 20.68
CA SER A 128 8.75 14.18 22.09
C SER A 128 7.26 14.05 22.27
N PHE A 129 6.84 12.93 22.65
CA PHE A 129 5.45 12.61 22.86
C PHE A 129 5.07 12.82 24.29
#